data_3500a0f69c2010685637f927cbf5c834
#
_entry.id   3500a0f69c2010685637f927cbf5c834
#
_cell.length_a   1.000
_cell.length_b   1.000
_cell.length_c   1.000
_cell.angle_alpha   90.00
_cell.angle_beta   90.00
_cell.angle_gamma   90.00
#
_symmetry.space_group_name_H-M   'P 1'
#
loop_
_entity.id
_entity.type
_entity.pdbx_description
1 polymer ?
#
loop_
_entity_poly.entity_id
_entity_poly.type
_entity_poly.pdbx_seq_one_letter_code
_entity_poly.pdbx_strand_id
1 'polypeptide(L)'
;MTAAIVLLAALGVALAVVRLRRRYLVVTVQGESMLPAYRPGERVLVRRTPPESLRPGQVVVLSGFAHARPGERRREARQQLGTGPGWIIKRVAAVPGDPIPRDTVPALRDAPGTRVPAGHLVVLGDNPDHSLDSRQSGYLTADRLFGVVLRKIDQAMSAPSR
;
A
#
# COMPACT_ATOMS: atom_id res chain seq x y z
N MET A 1 -47.07 9.66 -1.83
CA MET A 1 -45.90 10.52 -2.08
C MET A 1 -44.77 10.29 -1.06
N THR A 2 -45.05 10.15 0.22
CA THR A 2 -44.06 9.93 1.29
C THR A 2 -43.20 8.65 1.13
N ALA A 3 -43.84 7.52 0.78
CA ALA A 3 -43.15 6.24 0.59
C ALA A 3 -42.12 6.28 -0.56
N ALA A 4 -42.43 6.95 -1.67
CA ALA A 4 -41.47 7.10 -2.79
C ALA A 4 -40.25 7.94 -2.42
N ILE A 5 -40.45 9.02 -1.64
CA ILE A 5 -39.36 9.86 -1.18
C ILE A 5 -38.43 9.09 -0.23
N VAL A 6 -39.00 8.30 0.68
CA VAL A 6 -38.22 7.47 1.62
C VAL A 6 -37.40 6.40 0.86
N LEU A 7 -38.01 5.75 -0.15
CA LEU A 7 -37.32 4.77 -0.98
C LEU A 7 -36.15 5.39 -1.77
N LEU A 8 -36.33 6.57 -2.36
CA LEU A 8 -35.27 7.29 -3.08
C LEU A 8 -34.15 7.71 -2.15
N ALA A 9 -34.47 8.18 -0.96
CA ALA A 9 -33.47 8.53 0.05
C ALA A 9 -32.65 7.29 0.49
N ALA A 10 -33.33 6.17 0.76
CA ALA A 10 -32.67 4.92 1.12
C ALA A 10 -31.75 4.41 0.00
N LEU A 11 -32.19 4.47 -1.25
CA LEU A 11 -31.37 4.11 -2.41
C LEU A 11 -30.15 5.02 -2.55
N GLY A 12 -30.32 6.34 -2.35
CA GLY A 12 -29.23 7.31 -2.37
C GLY A 12 -28.17 7.01 -1.31
N VAL A 13 -28.59 6.73 -0.08
CA VAL A 13 -27.69 6.33 1.01
C VAL A 13 -26.98 5.03 0.68
N ALA A 14 -27.69 4.02 0.18
CA ALA A 14 -27.08 2.74 -0.19
C ALA A 14 -26.03 2.91 -1.29
N LEU A 15 -26.30 3.69 -2.32
CA LEU A 15 -25.35 4.02 -3.39
C LEU A 15 -24.14 4.79 -2.86
N ALA A 16 -24.34 5.76 -1.96
CA ALA A 16 -23.26 6.49 -1.33
C ALA A 16 -22.35 5.57 -0.49
N VAL A 17 -22.92 4.68 0.30
CA VAL A 17 -22.19 3.68 1.10
C VAL A 17 -21.39 2.74 0.19
N VAL A 18 -21.99 2.22 -0.87
CA VAL A 18 -21.31 1.35 -1.83
C VAL A 18 -20.15 2.11 -2.50
N ARG A 19 -20.36 3.36 -2.89
CA ARG A 19 -19.32 4.20 -3.50
C ARG A 19 -18.15 4.48 -2.54
N LEU A 20 -18.46 4.77 -1.28
CA LEU A 20 -17.46 4.96 -0.22
C LEU A 20 -16.64 3.67 0.01
N ARG A 21 -17.29 2.53 0.17
CA ARG A 21 -16.63 1.22 0.35
C ARG A 21 -15.78 0.82 -0.85
N ARG A 22 -16.17 1.21 -2.06
CA ARG A 22 -15.36 0.98 -3.27
C ARG A 22 -14.14 1.91 -3.34
N ARG A 23 -14.21 3.08 -2.71
CA ARG A 23 -13.15 4.12 -2.79
C ARG A 23 -12.16 4.04 -1.65
N TYR A 24 -12.56 3.55 -0.48
CA TYR A 24 -11.74 3.50 0.72
C TYR A 24 -11.66 2.09 1.30
N LEU A 25 -10.55 1.82 1.95
CA LEU A 25 -10.28 0.57 2.64
C LEU A 25 -9.54 0.87 3.94
N VAL A 26 -9.74 0.03 4.95
CA VAL A 26 -8.95 0.04 6.19
C VAL A 26 -8.01 -1.14 6.16
N VAL A 27 -6.72 -0.87 6.36
CA VAL A 27 -5.66 -1.88 6.40
C VAL A 27 -4.99 -1.84 7.77
N THR A 28 -4.71 -3.01 8.32
CA THR A 28 -3.88 -3.12 9.53
C THR A 28 -2.42 -3.28 9.13
N VAL A 29 -1.56 -2.45 9.70
CA VAL A 29 -0.12 -2.49 9.48
C VAL A 29 0.44 -3.78 10.06
N GLN A 30 1.24 -4.49 9.28
CA GLN A 30 1.92 -5.70 9.69
C GLN A 30 3.42 -5.57 9.44
N GLY A 31 4.22 -6.15 10.34
CA GLY A 31 5.68 -6.07 10.26
C GLY A 31 6.22 -4.69 10.61
N GLU A 32 7.53 -4.59 10.63
CA GLU A 32 8.29 -3.44 11.13
C GLU A 32 8.90 -2.56 10.03
N SER A 33 8.64 -2.88 8.77
CA SER A 33 9.28 -2.22 7.61
C SER A 33 8.97 -0.73 7.49
N MET A 34 7.95 -0.24 8.18
CA MET A 34 7.53 1.17 8.15
C MET A 34 7.76 1.91 9.46
N LEU A 35 8.54 1.33 10.40
CA LEU A 35 8.97 2.03 11.60
C LEU A 35 9.93 3.20 11.24
N PRO A 36 9.90 4.29 11.98
CA PRO A 36 9.02 4.60 13.11
C PRO A 36 7.65 5.16 12.69
N ALA A 37 7.43 5.43 11.37
CA ALA A 37 6.25 6.12 10.89
C ALA A 37 4.95 5.33 11.14
N TYR A 38 4.98 4.02 10.98
CA TYR A 38 3.83 3.13 11.22
C TYR A 38 4.27 1.93 12.03
N ARG A 39 3.50 1.61 13.08
CA ARG A 39 3.78 0.47 13.98
C ARG A 39 2.88 -0.71 13.65
N PRO A 40 3.34 -1.96 13.89
CA PRO A 40 2.50 -3.14 13.78
C PRO A 40 1.24 -3.00 14.62
N GLY A 41 0.09 -3.41 14.07
CA GLY A 41 -1.21 -3.31 14.70
C GLY A 41 -1.96 -1.97 14.46
N GLU A 42 -1.28 -0.91 14.05
CA GLU A 42 -1.95 0.35 13.67
C GLU A 42 -2.87 0.13 12.46
N ARG A 43 -3.99 0.84 12.44
CA ARG A 43 -4.94 0.83 11.33
C ARG A 43 -4.80 2.09 10.51
N VAL A 44 -4.81 1.94 9.20
CA VAL A 44 -4.68 3.05 8.25
C VAL A 44 -5.86 3.09 7.29
N LEU A 45 -6.31 4.30 6.99
CA LEU A 45 -7.30 4.55 5.95
C LEU A 45 -6.57 4.68 4.61
N VAL A 46 -6.95 3.86 3.67
CA VAL A 46 -6.37 3.80 2.32
C VAL A 46 -7.42 4.26 1.32
N ARG A 47 -7.04 5.15 0.42
CA ARG A 47 -7.84 5.54 -0.73
C ARG A 47 -7.31 4.85 -1.99
N ARG A 48 -8.18 4.15 -2.70
CA ARG A 48 -7.85 3.61 -4.02
C ARG A 48 -7.46 4.75 -4.94
N THR A 49 -6.28 4.64 -5.53
CA THR A 49 -5.65 5.71 -6.32
C THR A 49 -5.01 5.07 -7.54
N PRO A 50 -5.23 5.61 -8.74
CA PRO A 50 -4.55 5.12 -9.93
C PRO A 50 -3.05 5.48 -9.88
N PRO A 51 -2.18 4.66 -10.49
CA PRO A 51 -0.73 4.85 -10.44
C PRO A 51 -0.25 6.22 -10.93
N GLU A 52 -0.93 6.80 -11.89
CA GLU A 52 -0.60 8.09 -12.53
C GLU A 52 -0.75 9.28 -11.56
N SER A 53 -1.50 9.08 -10.49
CA SER A 53 -1.73 10.11 -9.45
C SER A 53 -0.75 10.03 -8.29
N LEU A 54 0.17 9.06 -8.32
CA LEU A 54 1.16 8.91 -7.26
C LEU A 54 2.21 10.02 -7.30
N ARG A 55 2.76 10.30 -6.11
CA ARG A 55 3.87 11.22 -5.93
C ARG A 55 4.90 10.63 -4.97
N PRO A 56 6.19 10.94 -5.15
CA PRO A 56 7.21 10.59 -4.16
C PRO A 56 6.84 11.06 -2.76
N GLY A 57 7.22 10.28 -1.76
CA GLY A 57 6.91 10.51 -0.35
C GLY A 57 5.59 9.95 0.14
N GLN A 58 4.63 9.66 -0.74
CA GLN A 58 3.37 9.03 -0.33
C GLN A 58 3.58 7.61 0.17
N VAL A 59 2.81 7.22 1.18
CA VAL A 59 2.77 5.84 1.66
C VAL A 59 1.66 5.10 0.92
N VAL A 60 2.00 3.95 0.36
CA VAL A 60 1.11 3.14 -0.48
C VAL A 60 0.94 1.75 0.07
N VAL A 61 -0.21 1.17 -0.23
CA VAL A 61 -0.48 -0.26 -0.04
C VAL A 61 -0.40 -0.94 -1.40
N LEU A 62 0.39 -2.00 -1.46
CA LEU A 62 0.64 -2.80 -2.64
C LEU A 62 0.25 -4.25 -2.37
N SER A 63 -0.17 -4.99 -3.39
CA SER A 63 -0.24 -6.45 -3.29
C SER A 63 1.17 -7.02 -3.14
N GLY A 64 1.32 -8.02 -2.27
CA GLY A 64 2.61 -8.56 -1.84
C GLY A 64 3.54 -8.96 -2.97
N PHE A 65 4.83 -9.05 -2.67
CA PHE A 65 5.85 -9.45 -3.62
C PHE A 65 5.60 -10.87 -4.12
N ALA A 66 4.99 -11.00 -5.30
CA ALA A 66 4.95 -12.26 -6.04
C ALA A 66 6.28 -12.50 -6.80
N HIS A 67 7.42 -12.21 -6.18
CA HIS A 67 8.74 -12.63 -6.65
C HIS A 67 9.23 -13.79 -5.77
N ALA A 68 8.41 -14.82 -5.60
CA ALA A 68 8.91 -16.11 -5.23
C ALA A 68 9.32 -16.82 -6.53
N ARG A 69 10.61 -17.10 -6.71
CA ARG A 69 11.01 -18.19 -7.59
C ARG A 69 10.20 -19.43 -7.19
N PRO A 70 9.70 -20.22 -8.15
CA PRO A 70 8.92 -21.41 -7.81
C PRO A 70 9.77 -22.32 -6.90
N GLY A 71 9.39 -22.46 -5.64
CA GLY A 71 9.95 -23.46 -4.74
C GLY A 71 10.32 -23.00 -3.33
N GLU A 72 11.01 -21.90 -3.10
CA GLU A 72 11.68 -21.67 -1.80
C GLU A 72 11.08 -20.59 -0.90
N ARG A 73 10.39 -19.57 -1.43
CA ARG A 73 9.95 -18.42 -0.62
C ARG A 73 8.47 -18.40 -0.24
N ARG A 74 7.71 -19.41 -0.63
CA ARG A 74 6.28 -19.47 -0.28
C ARG A 74 6.03 -19.71 1.22
N ARG A 75 7.00 -20.29 1.93
CA ARG A 75 6.92 -20.54 3.38
C ARG A 75 7.30 -19.29 4.18
N GLU A 76 8.36 -18.58 3.78
CA GLU A 76 8.81 -17.36 4.47
C GLU A 76 7.86 -16.18 4.24
N ALA A 77 7.35 -16.00 3.01
CA ALA A 77 6.33 -15.02 2.71
C ALA A 77 5.01 -15.26 3.47
N ARG A 78 4.64 -16.53 3.73
CA ARG A 78 3.47 -16.86 4.57
C ARG A 78 3.70 -16.63 6.06
N GLN A 79 4.91 -16.73 6.56
CA GLN A 79 5.24 -16.45 7.96
C GLN A 79 5.37 -14.95 8.26
N GLN A 80 5.79 -14.15 7.28
CA GLN A 80 5.87 -12.68 7.40
C GLN A 80 4.57 -11.96 7.02
N LEU A 81 3.69 -12.63 6.29
CA LEU A 81 2.36 -12.16 5.92
C LEU A 81 1.38 -12.75 6.93
N GLY A 82 1.05 -12.00 7.97
CA GLY A 82 -0.09 -12.35 8.83
C GLY A 82 -1.33 -12.66 7.97
N THR A 83 -2.33 -13.29 8.54
CA THR A 83 -3.53 -13.89 7.94
C THR A 83 -4.44 -12.99 7.08
N GLY A 84 -3.89 -11.94 6.43
CA GLY A 84 -4.57 -11.06 5.48
C GLY A 84 -4.12 -11.30 4.02
N PRO A 85 -4.85 -10.80 3.04
CA PRO A 85 -4.40 -10.82 1.65
C PRO A 85 -3.04 -10.11 1.60
N GLY A 86 -1.98 -10.78 1.18
CA GLY A 86 -0.57 -10.40 1.22
C GLY A 86 -0.24 -8.96 0.78
N TRP A 87 -0.70 -7.99 1.56
CA TRP A 87 -0.47 -6.57 1.32
C TRP A 87 0.80 -6.11 2.03
N ILE A 88 1.54 -5.26 1.37
CA ILE A 88 2.71 -4.58 1.92
C ILE A 88 2.47 -3.08 1.92
N ILE A 89 3.02 -2.42 2.92
CA ILE A 89 2.99 -0.96 3.03
C ILE A 89 4.42 -0.46 2.80
N LYS A 90 4.58 0.50 1.89
CA LYS A 90 5.87 1.09 1.53
C LYS A 90 5.71 2.57 1.20
N ARG A 91 6.81 3.31 1.19
CA ARG A 91 6.86 4.70 0.74
C ARG A 91 7.32 4.77 -0.70
N VAL A 92 6.64 5.55 -1.52
CA VAL A 92 7.04 5.83 -2.90
C VAL A 92 8.32 6.66 -2.89
N ALA A 93 9.37 6.15 -3.50
CA ALA A 93 10.63 6.85 -3.69
C ALA A 93 10.70 7.53 -5.06
N ALA A 94 10.17 6.86 -6.10
CA ALA A 94 10.09 7.44 -7.44
C ALA A 94 8.91 6.83 -8.21
N VAL A 95 8.33 7.64 -9.11
CA VAL A 95 7.23 7.28 -10.01
C VAL A 95 7.69 7.33 -11.47
N PRO A 96 6.89 6.82 -12.43
CA PRO A 96 7.21 6.90 -13.86
C PRO A 96 7.61 8.32 -14.28
N GLY A 97 8.75 8.43 -14.98
CA GLY A 97 9.28 9.71 -15.44
C GLY A 97 10.23 10.42 -14.46
N ASP A 98 10.27 10.03 -13.19
CA ASP A 98 11.26 10.54 -12.24
C ASP A 98 12.67 10.02 -12.57
N PRO A 99 13.74 10.71 -12.13
CA PRO A 99 15.09 10.18 -12.20
C PRO A 99 15.19 8.83 -11.45
N ILE A 100 15.95 7.90 -11.98
CA ILE A 100 16.22 6.62 -11.31
C ILE A 100 17.07 6.86 -10.08
N PRO A 101 16.64 6.48 -8.86
CA PRO A 101 17.36 6.76 -7.61
C PRO A 101 18.50 5.73 -7.39
N ARG A 102 19.51 5.72 -8.24
CA ARG A 102 20.61 4.73 -8.24
C ARG A 102 21.43 4.72 -6.96
N ASP A 103 21.62 5.90 -6.37
CA ASP A 103 22.44 6.05 -5.15
C ASP A 103 21.77 5.41 -3.92
N THR A 104 20.45 5.42 -3.88
CA THR A 104 19.68 4.89 -2.75
C THR A 104 19.09 3.51 -2.99
N VAL A 105 19.11 3.03 -4.24
CA VAL A 105 18.54 1.74 -4.66
C VAL A 105 19.58 0.93 -5.43
N PRO A 106 20.45 0.17 -4.74
CA PRO A 106 21.55 -0.59 -5.35
C PRO A 106 21.10 -1.52 -6.50
N ALA A 107 19.91 -2.12 -6.39
CA ALA A 107 19.37 -2.99 -7.45
C ALA A 107 19.06 -2.25 -8.76
N LEU A 108 19.04 -0.91 -8.75
CA LEU A 108 18.83 -0.07 -9.94
C LEU A 108 20.10 0.63 -10.43
N ARG A 109 21.28 0.30 -9.86
CA ARG A 109 22.55 0.96 -10.21
C ARG A 109 22.80 0.89 -11.71
N ASP A 110 22.62 -0.28 -12.29
CA ASP A 110 22.89 -0.56 -13.71
C ASP A 110 21.61 -0.59 -14.56
N ALA A 111 20.51 -0.07 -14.04
CA ALA A 111 19.24 -0.04 -14.77
C ALA A 111 19.37 0.84 -16.03
N PRO A 112 18.83 0.41 -17.18
CA PRO A 112 18.92 1.18 -18.42
C PRO A 112 18.14 2.49 -18.34
N GLY A 113 18.57 3.49 -19.11
CA GLY A 113 17.93 4.80 -19.17
C GLY A 113 18.22 5.69 -17.96
N THR A 114 17.59 6.86 -17.89
CA THR A 114 17.79 7.86 -16.83
C THR A 114 16.55 8.06 -15.96
N ARG A 115 15.41 7.55 -16.42
CA ARG A 115 14.11 7.75 -15.77
C ARG A 115 13.42 6.42 -15.46
N VAL A 116 12.61 6.42 -14.42
CA VAL A 116 11.75 5.27 -14.07
C VAL A 116 10.81 4.98 -15.24
N PRO A 117 10.78 3.74 -15.74
CA PRO A 117 9.94 3.38 -16.88
C PRO A 117 8.44 3.49 -16.57
N ALA A 118 7.62 3.65 -17.62
CA ALA A 118 6.16 3.59 -17.50
C ALA A 118 5.72 2.27 -16.86
N GLY A 119 4.68 2.33 -16.02
CA GLY A 119 4.15 1.15 -15.34
C GLY A 119 5.01 0.60 -14.21
N HIS A 120 6.07 1.30 -13.79
CA HIS A 120 6.97 0.88 -12.72
C HIS A 120 7.04 1.91 -11.59
N LEU A 121 7.31 1.45 -10.39
CA LEU A 121 7.45 2.25 -9.18
C LEU A 121 8.73 1.86 -8.47
N VAL A 122 9.29 2.80 -7.73
CA VAL A 122 10.34 2.54 -6.75
C VAL A 122 9.75 2.83 -5.38
N VAL A 123 9.77 1.83 -4.49
CA VAL A 123 9.20 1.95 -3.15
C VAL A 123 10.19 1.46 -2.10
N LEU A 124 10.19 2.13 -0.94
CA LEU A 124 11.11 1.86 0.16
C LEU A 124 10.33 1.71 1.47
N GLY A 125 10.81 0.83 2.35
CA GLY A 125 10.39 0.84 3.73
C GLY A 125 11.14 1.91 4.52
N ASP A 126 10.47 2.50 5.51
CA ASP A 126 11.08 3.52 6.38
C ASP A 126 12.12 2.90 7.33
N ASN A 127 12.03 1.58 7.57
CA ASN A 127 13.00 0.80 8.35
C ASN A 127 13.81 -0.12 7.41
N PRO A 128 15.01 0.30 6.96
CA PRO A 128 15.79 -0.45 5.99
C PRO A 128 16.16 -1.86 6.43
N ASP A 129 16.49 -2.03 7.73
CA ASP A 129 16.97 -3.30 8.27
C ASP A 129 15.87 -4.38 8.31
N HIS A 130 14.61 -3.96 8.33
CA HIS A 130 13.44 -4.83 8.38
C HIS A 130 12.56 -4.69 7.13
N SER A 131 13.11 -4.26 6.00
CA SER A 131 12.36 -4.03 4.77
C SER A 131 12.93 -4.78 3.57
N LEU A 132 12.13 -5.65 2.99
CA LEU A 132 12.35 -6.11 1.63
C LEU A 132 11.59 -5.16 0.69
N ASP A 133 12.33 -4.43 -0.16
CA ASP A 133 11.76 -3.39 -1.02
C ASP A 133 12.61 -3.19 -2.29
N SER A 134 12.51 -2.04 -2.92
CA SER A 134 13.22 -1.76 -4.18
C SER A 134 14.75 -1.78 -4.05
N ARG A 135 15.30 -1.65 -2.84
CA ARG A 135 16.76 -1.78 -2.63
C ARG A 135 17.28 -3.15 -3.06
N GLN A 136 16.46 -4.19 -2.90
CA GLN A 136 16.80 -5.57 -3.25
C GLN A 136 16.13 -6.04 -4.54
N SER A 137 14.89 -5.58 -4.80
CA SER A 137 14.06 -6.08 -5.91
C SER A 137 14.07 -5.20 -7.16
N GLY A 138 14.60 -3.97 -7.06
CA GLY A 138 14.51 -3.00 -8.14
C GLY A 138 13.09 -2.45 -8.32
N TYR A 139 12.66 -2.32 -9.56
CA TYR A 139 11.32 -1.82 -9.87
C TYR A 139 10.21 -2.77 -9.43
N LEU A 140 9.11 -2.17 -8.94
CA LEU A 140 7.83 -2.86 -8.79
C LEU A 140 6.88 -2.41 -9.90
N THR A 141 6.02 -3.31 -10.34
CA THR A 141 4.99 -2.97 -11.33
C THR A 141 3.83 -2.22 -10.68
N ALA A 142 3.34 -1.20 -11.35
CA ALA A 142 2.31 -0.29 -10.83
C ALA A 142 0.92 -0.93 -10.72
N ASP A 143 0.67 -2.04 -11.40
CA ASP A 143 -0.55 -2.86 -11.31
C ASP A 143 -0.75 -3.48 -9.91
N ARG A 144 0.31 -3.54 -9.11
CA ARG A 144 0.25 -3.97 -7.70
C ARG A 144 -0.31 -2.93 -6.75
N LEU A 145 -0.44 -1.68 -7.21
CA LEU A 145 -0.93 -0.60 -6.38
C LEU A 145 -2.39 -0.84 -5.99
N PHE A 146 -2.64 -0.84 -4.70
CA PHE A 146 -3.97 -0.88 -4.15
C PHE A 146 -4.50 0.53 -3.85
N GLY A 147 -3.65 1.38 -3.28
CA GLY A 147 -4.00 2.76 -2.98
C GLY A 147 -3.00 3.48 -2.09
N VAL A 148 -3.31 4.73 -1.78
CA VAL A 148 -2.50 5.62 -0.94
C VAL A 148 -3.06 5.67 0.47
N VAL A 149 -2.20 5.57 1.47
CA VAL A 149 -2.51 5.78 2.87
C VAL A 149 -2.79 7.27 3.10
N LEU A 150 -3.99 7.58 3.59
CA LEU A 150 -4.39 8.97 3.88
C LEU A 150 -4.01 9.38 5.30
N ARG A 151 -4.30 8.52 6.27
CA ARG A 151 -4.05 8.77 7.70
C ARG A 151 -4.12 7.49 8.52
N LYS A 152 -3.57 7.53 9.72
CA LYS A 152 -3.86 6.53 10.75
C LYS A 152 -5.29 6.68 11.22
N ILE A 153 -5.89 5.56 11.61
CA ILE A 153 -7.17 5.54 12.31
C ILE A 153 -6.84 5.20 13.74
N ASP A 154 -7.08 6.14 14.66
CA ASP A 154 -6.93 5.87 16.08
C ASP A 154 -7.87 4.72 16.45
N GLN A 155 -7.34 3.75 17.18
CA GLN A 155 -8.19 2.78 17.84
C GLN A 155 -8.94 3.57 18.92
N ALA A 156 -10.20 3.89 18.64
CA ALA A 156 -11.10 4.37 19.71
C ALA A 156 -10.95 3.37 20.85
N MET A 157 -10.52 3.87 22.00
CA MET A 157 -10.19 3.15 23.22
C MET A 157 -11.10 1.92 23.39
N SER A 158 -10.49 0.73 23.29
CA SER A 158 -11.10 -0.46 23.87
C SER A 158 -11.20 -0.16 25.37
N ALA A 159 -12.40 0.08 25.84
CA ALA A 159 -12.65 0.26 27.26
C ALA A 159 -12.07 -0.95 28.01
N PRO A 160 -11.35 -0.75 29.13
CA PRO A 160 -10.88 -1.86 29.93
C PRO A 160 -12.11 -2.61 30.43
N SER A 161 -12.25 -3.87 30.04
CA SER A 161 -13.20 -4.78 30.67
C SER A 161 -12.79 -4.94 32.13
N ARG A 162 -13.66 -4.51 33.03
CA ARG A 162 -13.61 -4.85 34.44
C ARG A 162 -13.88 -6.33 34.63
#